data_0f4a1981ccd0a505ea049f8d4f988557
#
_entry.id   0f4a1981ccd0a505ea049f8d4f988557
#
_cell.length_a   1.000
_cell.length_b   1.000
_cell.length_c   1.000
_cell.angle_alpha   90.00
_cell.angle_beta   90.00
_cell.angle_gamma   90.00
#
_symmetry.space_group_name_H-M   'P 1'
#
loop_
_entity.id
_entity.type
_entity.pdbx_description
1 polymer ?
#
loop_
_entity_poly.entity_id
_entity_poly.type
_entity_poly.pdbx_seq_one_letter_code
_entity_poly.pdbx_strand_id
1 'polypeptide(L)'
;MSEQVRIAIAVVKSSDRFLIGRRPAGKVLAGLWEFPGGKIEQGESDLEAAVRECKEETGLQVTAIGHYLQKEHQYEHANLHLSFVACRLVKPDGLQTRFSWVPRKELENLEFPVANQQLLDMLRDEISPDLL
;
A
#
# COMPACT_ATOMS: atom_id res chain seq x y z
N MET A 1 16.06 -13.96 -17.94
CA MET A 1 16.08 -12.63 -17.32
C MET A 1 14.81 -12.39 -16.53
N SER A 2 14.97 -11.84 -15.33
CA SER A 2 13.81 -11.50 -14.51
C SER A 2 13.16 -10.23 -15.04
N GLU A 3 11.84 -10.20 -15.05
CA GLU A 3 11.09 -9.01 -15.38
C GLU A 3 11.16 -8.02 -14.23
N GLN A 4 11.34 -6.74 -14.54
CA GLN A 4 11.29 -5.67 -13.56
C GLN A 4 9.86 -5.12 -13.52
N VAL A 5 9.21 -5.23 -12.37
CA VAL A 5 7.86 -4.73 -12.18
C VAL A 5 7.87 -3.64 -11.12
N ARG A 6 7.32 -2.49 -11.46
CA ARG A 6 7.23 -1.35 -10.54
C ARG A 6 5.83 -1.28 -9.95
N ILE A 7 5.76 -1.27 -8.62
CA ILE A 7 4.48 -1.28 -7.89
C ILE A 7 4.43 -0.10 -6.93
N ALA A 8 3.31 0.61 -6.93
CA ALA A 8 3.04 1.68 -5.97
C ALA A 8 1.99 1.19 -4.99
N ILE A 9 2.25 1.41 -3.71
CA ILE A 9 1.38 0.99 -2.62
C ILE A 9 0.95 2.23 -1.86
N ALA A 10 -0.36 2.42 -1.71
CA ALA A 10 -0.92 3.56 -1.00
C ALA A 10 -1.07 3.22 0.47
N VAL A 11 -0.27 3.88 1.30
CA VAL A 11 -0.37 3.74 2.75
C VAL A 11 -1.19 4.92 3.25
N VAL A 12 -2.49 4.71 3.40
CA VAL A 12 -3.44 5.76 3.73
C VAL A 12 -3.70 5.78 5.22
N LYS A 13 -3.38 6.89 5.85
CA LYS A 13 -3.56 7.07 7.29
C LYS A 13 -4.65 8.09 7.56
N SER A 14 -5.53 7.78 8.50
CA SER A 14 -6.56 8.70 8.98
C SER A 14 -6.80 8.42 10.46
N SER A 15 -6.55 9.42 11.33
CA SER A 15 -6.75 9.31 12.78
C SER A 15 -6.09 8.07 13.38
N ASP A 16 -4.84 7.83 13.07
CA ASP A 16 -4.05 6.69 13.55
C ASP A 16 -4.59 5.33 13.12
N ARG A 17 -5.35 5.30 12.04
CA ARG A 17 -5.83 4.08 11.40
C ARG A 17 -5.30 4.00 9.98
N PHE A 18 -5.18 2.78 9.48
CA PHE A 18 -4.67 2.53 8.15
C PHE A 18 -5.68 1.74 7.32
N LEU A 19 -5.73 2.05 6.03
CA LEU A 19 -6.67 1.42 5.11
C LEU A 19 -6.05 0.13 4.57
N ILE A 20 -6.64 -1.00 4.93
CA ILE A 20 -6.14 -2.30 4.50
C ILE A 20 -7.31 -3.24 4.17
N GLY A 21 -7.02 -4.28 3.42
CA GLY A 21 -8.00 -5.29 3.07
C GLY A 21 -7.34 -6.65 2.92
N ARG A 22 -8.15 -7.70 2.86
CA ARG A 22 -7.63 -9.05 2.65
C ARG A 22 -7.63 -9.37 1.16
N ARG A 23 -6.57 -10.02 0.70
CA ARG A 23 -6.49 -10.43 -0.69
C ARG A 23 -7.56 -11.48 -0.96
N PRO A 24 -8.32 -11.33 -2.08
CA PRO A 24 -9.43 -12.26 -2.37
C PRO A 24 -8.95 -13.67 -2.65
N ALA A 25 -9.87 -14.63 -2.49
CA ALA A 25 -9.64 -16.01 -2.86
C ALA A 25 -9.30 -16.09 -4.36
N GLY A 26 -8.40 -17.01 -4.73
CA GLY A 26 -7.98 -17.19 -6.12
C GLY A 26 -6.81 -16.33 -6.54
N LYS A 27 -6.43 -15.35 -5.73
CA LYS A 27 -5.24 -14.52 -5.98
C LYS A 27 -4.02 -15.13 -5.30
N VAL A 28 -2.84 -14.78 -5.82
CA VAL A 28 -1.58 -15.12 -5.15
C VAL A 28 -1.61 -14.51 -3.74
N LEU A 29 -1.19 -15.26 -2.74
CA LEU A 29 -1.19 -14.83 -1.34
C LEU A 29 -2.59 -14.51 -0.82
N ALA A 30 -3.59 -15.25 -1.29
CA ALA A 30 -4.97 -15.09 -0.84
C ALA A 30 -5.08 -15.21 0.68
N GLY A 31 -5.91 -14.38 1.28
CA GLY A 31 -6.13 -14.38 2.73
C GLY A 31 -5.17 -13.51 3.51
N LEU A 32 -4.05 -13.11 2.93
CA LEU A 32 -3.15 -12.16 3.58
C LEU A 32 -3.71 -10.75 3.45
N TRP A 33 -3.33 -9.90 4.38
CA TRP A 33 -3.74 -8.50 4.36
C TRP A 33 -2.86 -7.70 3.41
N GLU A 34 -3.40 -6.59 2.89
CA GLU A 34 -2.66 -5.73 1.97
C GLU A 34 -3.14 -4.29 2.07
N PHE A 35 -2.27 -3.37 1.66
CA PHE A 35 -2.64 -1.99 1.39
C PHE A 35 -3.08 -1.87 -0.07
N PRO A 36 -3.92 -0.88 -0.42
CA PRO A 36 -4.26 -0.67 -1.83
C PRO A 36 -3.01 -0.41 -2.66
N GLY A 37 -2.95 -0.91 -3.87
CA GLY A 37 -1.81 -0.68 -4.73
C GLY A 37 -1.83 -1.52 -5.99
N GLY A 38 -0.90 -1.25 -6.88
CA GLY A 38 -0.78 -1.99 -8.11
C GLY A 38 0.36 -1.48 -8.98
N LYS A 39 0.41 -1.97 -10.20
CA LYS A 39 1.47 -1.64 -11.14
C LYS A 39 1.44 -0.17 -11.54
N ILE A 40 2.63 0.42 -11.60
CA ILE A 40 2.81 1.78 -12.11
C ILE A 40 2.71 1.70 -13.62
N GLU A 41 1.86 2.52 -14.22
CA GLU A 41 1.66 2.55 -15.66
C GLU A 41 2.71 3.43 -16.33
N GLN A 42 2.91 3.21 -17.62
CA GLN A 42 3.86 3.99 -18.40
C GLN A 42 3.49 5.47 -18.35
N GLY A 43 4.48 6.32 -18.08
CA GLY A 43 4.27 7.76 -17.99
C GLY A 43 3.72 8.26 -16.67
N GLU A 44 3.49 7.34 -15.74
CA GLU A 44 2.93 7.63 -14.43
C GLU A 44 4.04 7.60 -13.37
N SER A 45 4.00 8.54 -12.42
CA SER A 45 4.90 8.48 -11.27
C SER A 45 4.36 7.49 -10.25
N ASP A 46 5.20 7.09 -9.29
CA ASP A 46 4.76 6.20 -8.21
C ASP A 46 3.68 6.89 -7.34
N LEU A 47 3.81 8.19 -7.13
CA LEU A 47 2.82 8.95 -6.37
C LEU A 47 1.46 8.95 -7.08
N GLU A 48 1.47 9.20 -8.39
CA GLU A 48 0.26 9.18 -9.19
C GLU A 48 -0.39 7.80 -9.21
N ALA A 49 0.44 6.76 -9.34
CA ALA A 49 -0.05 5.39 -9.36
C ALA A 49 -0.73 5.01 -8.05
N ALA A 50 -0.14 5.41 -6.91
CA ALA A 50 -0.72 5.12 -5.60
C ALA A 50 -2.11 5.75 -5.46
N VAL A 51 -2.24 7.00 -5.88
CA VAL A 51 -3.52 7.71 -5.82
C VAL A 51 -4.56 7.03 -6.72
N ARG A 52 -4.17 6.69 -7.95
CA ARG A 52 -5.06 6.04 -8.91
C ARG A 52 -5.50 4.67 -8.42
N GLU A 53 -4.55 3.83 -7.99
CA GLU A 53 -4.86 2.48 -7.51
C GLU A 53 -5.77 2.51 -6.29
N CYS A 54 -5.52 3.44 -5.37
CA CYS A 54 -6.37 3.59 -4.20
C CYS A 54 -7.81 3.90 -4.62
N LYS A 55 -7.99 4.81 -5.56
CA LYS A 55 -9.30 5.18 -6.07
C LYS A 55 -9.99 3.99 -6.75
N GLU A 56 -9.26 3.28 -7.59
CA GLU A 56 -9.82 2.13 -8.31
C GLU A 56 -10.24 1.02 -7.37
N GLU A 57 -9.42 0.72 -6.37
CA GLU A 57 -9.66 -0.41 -5.48
C GLU A 57 -10.61 -0.11 -4.33
N THR A 58 -10.60 1.11 -3.82
CA THR A 58 -11.34 1.44 -2.59
C THR A 58 -12.44 2.48 -2.78
N GLY A 59 -12.41 3.21 -3.89
CA GLY A 59 -13.32 4.31 -4.11
C GLY A 59 -12.92 5.61 -3.42
N LEU A 60 -11.88 5.58 -2.58
CA LEU A 60 -11.48 6.75 -1.82
C LEU A 60 -10.53 7.65 -2.60
N GLN A 61 -10.70 8.95 -2.43
CA GLN A 61 -9.83 9.95 -2.99
C GLN A 61 -8.78 10.36 -1.96
N VAL A 62 -7.51 10.23 -2.33
CA VAL A 62 -6.40 10.53 -1.44
C VAL A 62 -5.41 11.46 -2.12
N THR A 63 -4.56 12.09 -1.32
CA THR A 63 -3.44 12.89 -1.80
C THR A 63 -2.15 12.21 -1.36
N ALA A 64 -1.22 12.02 -2.29
CA ALA A 64 0.10 11.49 -1.96
C ALA A 64 0.92 12.61 -1.33
N ILE A 65 1.50 12.35 -0.15
CA ILE A 65 2.24 13.36 0.61
C ILE A 65 3.72 13.04 0.78
N GLY A 66 4.15 11.85 0.38
CA GLY A 66 5.55 11.48 0.50
C GLY A 66 5.75 9.98 0.38
N HIS A 67 6.91 9.52 0.85
CA HIS A 67 7.27 8.11 0.83
C HIS A 67 7.63 7.62 2.21
N TYR A 68 7.19 6.40 2.57
CA TYR A 68 7.74 5.71 3.73
C TYR A 68 9.06 5.06 3.35
N LEU A 69 9.06 4.27 2.29
CA LEU A 69 10.28 3.65 1.78
C LEU A 69 10.06 3.14 0.35
N GLN A 70 11.18 2.85 -0.30
CA GLN A 70 11.18 2.14 -1.58
C GLN A 70 12.15 0.99 -1.42
N LYS A 71 11.82 -0.16 -1.97
CA LYS A 71 12.68 -1.33 -1.86
C LYS A 71 12.50 -2.26 -3.02
N GLU A 72 13.56 -3.01 -3.30
CA GLU A 72 13.52 -4.10 -4.24
C GLU A 72 13.15 -5.38 -3.50
N HIS A 73 12.31 -6.20 -4.12
CA HIS A 73 12.00 -7.51 -3.59
C HIS A 73 12.10 -8.51 -4.75
N GLN A 74 12.96 -9.49 -4.59
CA GLN A 74 13.24 -10.43 -5.65
C GLN A 74 12.43 -11.71 -5.46
N TYR A 75 11.60 -12.00 -6.45
CA TYR A 75 10.89 -13.27 -6.53
C TYR A 75 11.55 -14.15 -7.58
N GLU A 76 11.20 -15.43 -7.61
CA GLU A 76 11.78 -16.40 -8.52
C GLU A 76 11.69 -15.95 -9.98
N HIS A 77 10.59 -15.34 -10.38
CA HIS A 77 10.35 -14.98 -11.78
C HIS A 77 10.30 -13.48 -12.06
N ALA A 78 10.47 -12.65 -11.03
CA ALA A 78 10.36 -11.20 -11.21
C ALA A 78 11.07 -10.46 -10.11
N ASN A 79 11.59 -9.28 -10.45
CA ASN A 79 12.08 -8.32 -9.47
C ASN A 79 11.02 -7.27 -9.31
N LEU A 80 10.58 -7.05 -8.08
CA LEU A 80 9.61 -6.01 -7.77
C LEU A 80 10.33 -4.79 -7.21
N HIS A 81 9.98 -3.63 -7.74
CA HIS A 81 10.35 -2.37 -7.12
C HIS A 81 9.09 -1.87 -6.42
N LEU A 82 9.13 -1.85 -5.10
CA LEU A 82 7.99 -1.47 -4.27
C LEU A 82 8.18 -0.05 -3.76
N SER A 83 7.19 0.80 -4.01
CA SER A 83 7.19 2.17 -3.54
C SER A 83 6.02 2.34 -2.58
N PHE A 84 6.31 2.50 -1.29
CA PHE A 84 5.28 2.67 -0.26
C PHE A 84 5.02 4.16 -0.08
N VAL A 85 3.91 4.61 -0.64
CA VAL A 85 3.57 6.02 -0.75
C VAL A 85 2.66 6.42 0.40
N ALA A 86 3.08 7.43 1.15
CA ALA A 86 2.25 7.98 2.23
C ALA A 86 1.13 8.80 1.61
N CYS A 87 -0.11 8.50 1.99
CA CYS A 87 -1.28 9.17 1.46
C CYS A 87 -2.17 9.70 2.58
N ARG A 88 -2.81 10.83 2.30
CA ARG A 88 -3.77 11.44 3.19
C ARG A 88 -5.15 11.41 2.54
N LEU A 89 -6.17 11.06 3.35
CA LEU A 89 -7.55 11.04 2.89
C LEU A 89 -8.03 12.44 2.56
N VAL A 90 -8.65 12.61 1.38
CA VAL A 90 -9.25 13.88 0.96
C VAL A 90 -10.69 13.96 1.43
N LYS A 91 -11.45 12.87 1.21
CA LYS A 91 -12.86 12.80 1.60
C LYS A 91 -13.11 11.51 2.39
N PRO A 92 -13.88 11.57 3.48
CA PRO A 92 -14.11 10.40 4.33
C PRO A 92 -15.13 9.40 3.77
N ASP A 93 -15.90 9.77 2.77
CA ASP A 93 -16.94 8.92 2.19
C ASP A 93 -16.46 8.24 0.91
N GLY A 94 -17.20 7.24 0.47
CA GLY A 94 -16.91 6.54 -0.77
C GLY A 94 -16.20 5.21 -0.62
N LEU A 95 -15.91 4.80 0.62
CA LEU A 95 -15.23 3.51 0.83
C LEU A 95 -16.12 2.36 0.35
N GLN A 96 -15.53 1.51 -0.48
CA GLN A 96 -16.22 0.36 -1.05
C GLN A 96 -15.44 -0.92 -0.78
N THR A 97 -16.18 -2.02 -0.66
CA THR A 97 -15.67 -3.38 -0.68
C THR A 97 -14.87 -3.84 0.54
N ARG A 98 -13.83 -4.62 0.29
CA ARG A 98 -13.08 -5.40 1.27
C ARG A 98 -12.09 -4.62 2.11
N PHE A 99 -11.93 -3.32 1.85
CA PHE A 99 -11.01 -2.49 2.62
C PHE A 99 -11.71 -1.88 3.83
N SER A 100 -10.95 -1.71 4.91
CA SER A 100 -11.48 -1.12 6.14
C SER A 100 -10.36 -0.37 6.86
N TRP A 101 -10.76 0.48 7.80
CA TRP A 101 -9.82 1.24 8.63
C TRP A 101 -9.44 0.40 9.84
N VAL A 102 -8.16 0.16 10.02
CA VAL A 102 -7.65 -0.67 11.11
C VAL A 102 -6.67 0.15 11.95
N PRO A 103 -6.83 0.13 13.29
CA PRO A 103 -5.91 0.87 14.16
C PRO A 103 -4.47 0.40 14.01
N ARG A 104 -3.52 1.32 14.14
CA ARG A 104 -2.10 1.03 14.05
C ARG A 104 -1.69 -0.18 14.88
N LYS A 105 -2.12 -0.25 16.12
CA LYS A 105 -1.74 -1.32 17.04
C LYS A 105 -2.23 -2.70 16.62
N GLU A 106 -3.25 -2.77 15.78
CA GLU A 106 -3.77 -4.04 15.30
C GLU A 106 -2.97 -4.63 14.15
N LEU A 107 -2.17 -3.80 13.46
CA LEU A 107 -1.42 -4.24 12.28
C LEU A 107 -0.48 -5.39 12.59
N GLU A 108 0.14 -5.41 13.76
CA GLU A 108 1.08 -6.47 14.14
C GLU A 108 0.41 -7.82 14.38
N ASN A 109 -0.91 -7.82 14.56
CA ASN A 109 -1.68 -9.04 14.77
C ASN A 109 -2.21 -9.64 13.46
N LEU A 110 -1.93 -8.98 12.33
CA LEU A 110 -2.44 -9.38 11.03
C LEU A 110 -1.30 -9.88 10.15
N GLU A 111 -1.61 -10.83 9.28
CA GLU A 111 -0.61 -11.44 8.43
C GLU A 111 -0.55 -10.76 7.07
N PHE A 112 0.62 -10.19 6.78
CA PHE A 112 0.92 -9.51 5.51
C PHE A 112 2.00 -10.28 4.76
N PRO A 113 2.14 -10.07 3.43
CA PRO A 113 3.28 -10.62 2.71
C PRO A 113 4.59 -10.12 3.32
N VAL A 114 5.62 -10.96 3.27
CA VAL A 114 6.91 -10.66 3.90
C VAL A 114 7.53 -9.35 3.36
N ALA A 115 7.26 -9.00 2.12
CA ALA A 115 7.79 -7.78 1.51
C ALA A 115 7.30 -6.51 2.20
N ASN A 116 6.24 -6.59 3.02
CA ASN A 116 5.70 -5.45 3.75
C ASN A 116 6.30 -5.27 5.14
N GLN A 117 7.13 -6.21 5.60
CA GLN A 117 7.57 -6.21 6.99
C GLN A 117 8.30 -4.93 7.41
N GLN A 118 9.17 -4.43 6.54
CA GLN A 118 9.91 -3.20 6.85
C GLN A 118 8.97 -2.01 7.02
N LEU A 119 7.95 -1.90 6.16
CA LEU A 119 6.93 -0.86 6.30
C LEU A 119 6.18 -1.02 7.61
N LEU A 120 5.75 -2.25 7.94
CA LEU A 120 4.99 -2.51 9.16
C LEU A 120 5.79 -2.13 10.40
N ASP A 121 7.11 -2.41 10.39
CA ASP A 121 7.99 -2.01 11.50
C ASP A 121 8.05 -0.49 11.62
N MET A 122 8.10 0.23 10.50
CA MET A 122 8.09 1.69 10.51
C MET A 122 6.78 2.22 11.09
N LEU A 123 5.66 1.64 10.69
CA LEU A 123 4.35 2.07 11.19
C LEU A 123 4.21 1.78 12.68
N ARG A 124 4.67 0.61 13.13
CA ARG A 124 4.65 0.25 14.56
C ARG A 124 5.43 1.27 15.38
N ASP A 125 6.58 1.67 14.89
CA ASP A 125 7.49 2.59 15.59
C ASP A 125 7.16 4.05 15.33
N GLU A 126 6.06 4.32 14.63
CA GLU A 126 5.57 5.66 14.31
C GLU A 126 6.61 6.52 13.58
N ILE A 127 7.39 5.88 12.70
CA ILE A 127 8.34 6.60 11.86
C ILE A 127 7.56 7.43 10.83
N SER A 128 7.88 8.71 10.72
CA SER A 128 7.22 9.59 9.77
C SER A 128 7.72 9.34 8.35
N PRO A 129 6.86 9.51 7.33
CA PRO A 129 7.32 9.42 5.95
C PRO A 129 8.18 10.62 5.58
N ASP A 130 8.96 10.46 4.51
CA ASP A 130 9.68 11.57 3.90
C ASP A 130 8.65 12.38 3.11
N LEU A 131 8.38 13.59 3.56
CA LEU A 131 7.36 14.44 2.93
C LEU A 131 7.90 15.16 1.70
N LEU A 132 7.02 15.44 0.79
CA LEU A 132 7.32 16.19 -0.42
C LEU A 132 7.54 17.67 -0.15
#